data_0f70b3b5cea6d75249f1c168f9a9bc41
#
_entry.id   0f70b3b5cea6d75249f1c168f9a9bc41
#
_cell.length_a   1.000
_cell.length_b   1.000
_cell.length_c   1.000
_cell.angle_alpha   90.00
_cell.angle_beta   90.00
_cell.angle_gamma   90.00
#
_symmetry.space_group_name_H-M   'P 1'
#
loop_
_entity.id
_entity.type
_entity.pdbx_description
1 polymer ?
#
loop_
_entity_poly.entity_id
_entity_poly.type
_entity_poly.pdbx_seq_one_letter_code
_entity_poly.pdbx_strand_id
1 'polypeptide(L)'
;AIRFIEHLEKNRGRPVIRIKSNHESIRMSSGKGPGFSTDYACAVQVILLADYLGLDSMGTGMPLENSYFFHGHRYRDFGESQFWRNHSKIFDSIGLSIYQPVAGCSEVINSSIVEANGMTGLAQSCLRSKKGGEVCGRCWKCFRKNSLIGHPFKLSGEIETFLGKKPLKQGISTLYSISRAGVSVDGTVIVEKYPTIQALLEDDDYGWLERHNAMAMELIPEKYRMYTLTRISEYASEMNSEDVEMMESTDLYPEIE
;
A
#
# COMPACT_ATOMS: atom_id res chain seq x y z
N ALA A 1 9.45 7.63 11.06
CA ALA A 1 8.25 8.22 11.68
C ALA A 1 8.52 9.62 12.24
N ILE A 2 9.50 9.80 13.15
CA ILE A 2 9.76 11.11 13.82
C ILE A 2 9.95 12.24 12.80
N ARG A 3 10.84 12.10 11.82
CA ARG A 3 11.07 13.11 10.78
C ARG A 3 9.81 13.48 9.99
N PHE A 4 8.96 12.50 9.73
CA PHE A 4 7.68 12.73 9.04
C PHE A 4 6.71 13.53 9.91
N ILE A 5 6.63 13.21 11.19
CA ILE A 5 5.82 13.94 12.17
C ILE A 5 6.28 15.40 12.27
N GLU A 6 7.58 15.62 12.43
CA GLU A 6 8.18 16.96 12.49
C GLU A 6 7.91 17.76 11.20
N HIS A 7 7.96 17.09 10.04
CA HIS A 7 7.61 17.71 8.76
C HIS A 7 6.14 18.15 8.71
N LEU A 8 5.21 17.30 9.16
CA LEU A 8 3.79 17.63 9.20
C LEU A 8 3.51 18.82 10.15
N GLU A 9 4.07 18.80 11.34
CA GLU A 9 3.91 19.87 12.32
C GLU A 9 4.43 21.21 11.78
N LYS A 10 5.61 21.19 11.17
CA LYS A 10 6.28 22.42 10.68
C LYS A 10 5.67 22.97 9.39
N ASN A 11 5.35 22.09 8.43
CA ASN A 11 5.08 22.53 7.06
C ASN A 11 3.58 22.44 6.68
N ARG A 12 2.78 21.71 7.43
CA ARG A 12 1.36 21.52 7.12
C ARG A 12 0.43 22.15 8.15
N GLY A 13 0.97 22.71 9.23
CA GLY A 13 0.17 23.33 10.29
C GLY A 13 -0.85 22.39 10.91
N ARG A 14 -0.64 21.08 10.82
CA ARG A 14 -1.58 20.06 11.35
C ARG A 14 -1.14 19.65 12.74
N PRO A 15 -2.06 19.60 13.70
CA PRO A 15 -1.74 19.07 15.02
C PRO A 15 -1.42 17.57 14.92
N VAL A 16 -0.32 17.16 15.54
CA VAL A 16 0.09 15.76 15.61
C VAL A 16 0.15 15.30 17.05
N ILE A 17 -0.74 14.41 17.42
CA ILE A 17 -0.78 13.83 18.76
C ILE A 17 0.08 12.57 18.77
N ARG A 18 1.14 12.57 19.59
CA ARG A 18 2.06 11.44 19.70
C ARG A 18 1.65 10.54 20.85
N ILE A 19 1.19 9.34 20.53
CA ILE A 19 0.80 8.34 21.52
C ILE A 19 1.89 7.28 21.62
N LYS A 20 2.46 7.13 22.82
CA LYS A 20 3.40 6.04 23.10
C LYS A 20 2.62 4.76 23.42
N SER A 21 2.99 3.67 22.78
CA SER A 21 2.39 2.35 23.00
C SER A 21 3.47 1.30 23.14
N ASN A 22 3.22 0.30 23.98
CA ASN A 22 4.06 -0.89 24.15
C ASN A 22 3.52 -2.10 23.36
N HIS A 23 2.55 -1.89 22.48
CA HIS A 23 1.88 -2.94 21.70
C HIS A 23 2.90 -3.85 20.98
N GLU A 24 3.88 -3.28 20.29
CA GLU A 24 4.91 -4.07 19.60
C GLU A 24 5.77 -4.89 20.57
N SER A 25 6.10 -4.34 21.73
CA SER A 25 6.86 -5.07 22.76
C SER A 25 6.07 -6.27 23.29
N ILE A 26 4.78 -6.11 23.54
CA ILE A 26 3.90 -7.20 23.98
C ILE A 26 3.80 -8.25 22.88
N ARG A 27 3.64 -7.86 21.64
CA ARG A 27 3.57 -8.76 20.51
C ARG A 27 4.87 -9.56 20.33
N MET A 28 6.02 -8.91 20.40
CA MET A 28 7.33 -9.57 20.29
C MET A 28 7.58 -10.53 21.45
N SER A 29 7.16 -10.19 22.66
CA SER A 29 7.29 -11.07 23.82
C SER A 29 6.45 -12.35 23.71
N SER A 30 5.39 -12.35 22.87
CA SER A 30 4.60 -13.53 22.53
C SER A 30 5.15 -14.36 21.37
N GLY A 31 6.42 -14.14 20.98
CA GLY A 31 7.10 -14.89 19.92
C GLY A 31 6.73 -14.50 18.50
N LYS A 32 5.98 -13.42 18.31
CA LYS A 32 5.61 -12.93 16.98
C LYS A 32 6.61 -11.87 16.53
N GLY A 33 7.04 -11.96 15.27
CA GLY A 33 7.96 -10.97 14.68
C GLY A 33 7.39 -9.55 14.71
N PRO A 34 8.24 -8.51 14.60
CA PRO A 34 7.78 -7.15 14.47
C PRO A 34 6.86 -7.08 13.25
N GLY A 35 5.69 -6.55 13.41
CA GLY A 35 4.72 -6.56 12.35
C GLY A 35 3.72 -5.44 12.42
N PHE A 36 3.43 -4.92 11.29
CA PHE A 36 2.31 -4.04 11.01
C PHE A 36 0.98 -4.78 10.96
N SER A 37 0.86 -5.93 11.54
CA SER A 37 0.12 -7.06 11.03
C SER A 37 -1.16 -7.37 11.76
N THR A 38 -1.76 -6.42 12.36
CA THR A 38 -3.18 -6.61 12.66
C THR A 38 -3.82 -5.29 12.31
N ASP A 39 -4.52 -5.32 11.24
CA ASP A 39 -4.92 -4.18 10.43
C ASP A 39 -5.39 -2.95 11.24
N TYR A 40 -5.97 -3.15 12.40
CA TYR A 40 -6.43 -2.05 13.25
C TYR A 40 -5.87 -2.07 14.67
N ALA A 41 -4.95 -2.94 15.02
CA ALA A 41 -4.41 -2.98 16.37
C ALA A 41 -3.64 -1.70 16.75
N CYS A 42 -3.06 -1.01 15.77
CA CYS A 42 -2.47 0.31 15.97
C CYS A 42 -3.53 1.41 16.19
N ALA A 43 -4.79 1.17 15.83
CA ALA A 43 -5.88 2.11 16.01
C ALA A 43 -6.53 2.03 17.41
N VAL A 44 -6.20 1.03 18.24
CA VAL A 44 -6.75 0.90 19.59
C VAL A 44 -6.58 2.18 20.40
N GLN A 45 -5.45 2.86 20.30
CA GLN A 45 -5.20 4.12 21.00
C GLN A 45 -6.10 5.23 20.47
N VAL A 46 -6.41 5.23 19.18
CA VAL A 46 -7.34 6.19 18.56
C VAL A 46 -8.75 5.95 19.10
N ILE A 47 -9.20 4.69 19.15
CA ILE A 47 -10.50 4.30 19.68
C ILE A 47 -10.66 4.77 21.14
N LEU A 48 -9.65 4.50 21.98
CA LEU A 48 -9.66 4.90 23.39
C LEU A 48 -9.71 6.42 23.62
N LEU A 49 -9.23 7.20 22.68
CA LEU A 49 -9.15 8.65 22.76
C LEU A 49 -10.20 9.37 21.89
N ALA A 50 -11.02 8.63 21.16
CA ALA A 50 -11.90 9.19 20.14
C ALA A 50 -12.86 10.23 20.74
N ASP A 51 -13.53 9.90 21.84
CA ASP A 51 -14.45 10.80 22.51
C ASP A 51 -13.75 12.05 23.06
N TYR A 52 -12.62 11.85 23.75
CA TYR A 52 -11.83 12.95 24.31
C TYR A 52 -11.31 13.92 23.24
N LEU A 53 -10.96 13.41 22.06
CA LEU A 53 -10.43 14.20 20.95
C LEU A 53 -11.52 14.67 19.97
N GLY A 54 -12.76 14.29 20.19
CA GLY A 54 -13.88 14.61 19.28
C GLY A 54 -13.69 14.01 17.89
N LEU A 55 -13.15 12.80 17.79
CA LEU A 55 -12.93 12.13 16.51
C LEU A 55 -14.22 11.48 16.03
N ASP A 56 -14.50 11.60 14.75
CA ASP A 56 -15.67 11.00 14.09
C ASP A 56 -15.29 9.90 13.09
N SER A 57 -14.01 9.71 12.89
CA SER A 57 -13.51 8.67 11.99
C SER A 57 -12.08 8.25 12.36
N MET A 58 -11.73 7.01 12.01
CA MET A 58 -10.36 6.51 12.08
C MET A 58 -9.92 5.98 10.72
N GLY A 59 -8.81 6.52 10.22
CA GLY A 59 -8.27 6.18 8.91
C GLY A 59 -7.11 5.21 8.97
N THR A 60 -7.01 4.36 7.95
CA THR A 60 -5.82 3.55 7.70
C THR A 60 -5.32 3.74 6.27
N GLY A 61 -4.01 3.66 6.07
CA GLY A 61 -3.39 3.79 4.75
C GLY A 61 -3.26 2.44 4.04
N MET A 62 -4.35 1.72 3.85
CA MET A 62 -4.38 0.44 3.16
C MET A 62 -4.54 0.68 1.66
N PRO A 63 -3.52 0.40 0.81
CA PRO A 63 -3.61 0.62 -0.63
C PRO A 63 -4.45 -0.47 -1.33
N LEU A 64 -4.75 -0.26 -2.61
CA LEU A 64 -5.55 -1.14 -3.45
C LEU A 64 -5.11 -2.59 -3.38
N GLU A 65 -3.81 -2.86 -3.43
CA GLU A 65 -3.24 -4.22 -3.36
C GLU A 65 -3.57 -4.97 -2.07
N ASN A 66 -3.87 -4.24 -1.00
CA ASN A 66 -4.25 -4.85 0.27
C ASN A 66 -5.77 -4.83 0.48
N SER A 67 -6.46 -3.88 -0.13
CA SER A 67 -7.92 -3.74 -0.03
C SER A 67 -8.65 -4.66 -1.00
N TYR A 68 -8.24 -4.64 -2.26
CA TYR A 68 -8.93 -5.38 -3.33
C TYR A 68 -8.18 -6.63 -3.81
N PHE A 69 -7.10 -7.01 -3.13
CA PHE A 69 -6.38 -8.23 -3.46
C PHE A 69 -6.00 -9.05 -2.23
N PHE A 70 -6.05 -10.34 -2.38
CA PHE A 70 -5.48 -11.26 -1.41
C PHE A 70 -3.97 -11.34 -1.65
N HIS A 71 -3.20 -10.69 -0.78
CA HIS A 71 -1.73 -10.60 -0.87
C HIS A 71 -1.19 -10.08 -2.22
N GLY A 72 -1.99 -9.30 -2.97
CA GLY A 72 -1.61 -8.80 -4.27
C GLY A 72 -1.61 -9.85 -5.39
N HIS A 73 -2.37 -10.94 -5.25
CA HIS A 73 -2.41 -12.03 -6.23
C HIS A 73 -3.77 -12.25 -6.86
N ARG A 74 -4.83 -12.26 -6.04
CA ARG A 74 -6.18 -12.56 -6.48
C ARG A 74 -7.11 -11.47 -6.03
N TYR A 75 -7.96 -11.02 -6.94
CA TYR A 75 -9.00 -10.04 -6.62
C TYR A 75 -9.92 -10.52 -5.50
N ARG A 76 -10.29 -9.59 -4.67
CA ARG A 76 -11.37 -9.71 -3.68
C ARG A 76 -11.95 -8.35 -3.40
N ASP A 77 -13.25 -8.23 -3.28
CA ASP A 77 -13.87 -7.01 -2.80
C ASP A 77 -13.67 -6.86 -1.27
N PHE A 78 -13.04 -5.76 -0.84
CA PHE A 78 -12.86 -5.48 0.58
C PHE A 78 -14.20 -5.21 1.28
N GLY A 79 -15.15 -4.57 0.61
CA GLY A 79 -16.51 -4.32 1.10
C GLY A 79 -17.24 -5.60 1.49
N GLU A 80 -16.94 -6.68 0.77
CA GLU A 80 -17.50 -8.01 1.02
C GLU A 80 -16.71 -8.79 2.09
N SER A 81 -15.59 -8.29 2.55
CA SER A 81 -14.78 -8.97 3.57
C SER A 81 -15.53 -9.10 4.90
N GLN A 82 -15.33 -10.24 5.58
CA GLN A 82 -15.91 -10.48 6.91
C GLN A 82 -15.54 -9.36 7.90
N PHE A 83 -14.32 -8.83 7.78
CA PHE A 83 -13.87 -7.72 8.60
C PHE A 83 -14.74 -6.48 8.38
N TRP A 84 -14.91 -6.03 7.12
CA TRP A 84 -15.67 -4.83 6.80
C TRP A 84 -17.13 -4.96 7.22
N ARG A 85 -17.77 -6.07 6.83
CA ARG A 85 -19.18 -6.33 7.20
C ARG A 85 -19.45 -6.35 8.70
N ASN A 86 -18.50 -6.89 9.48
CA ASN A 86 -18.66 -6.96 10.93
C ASN A 86 -18.38 -5.64 11.62
N HIS A 87 -17.38 -4.88 11.18
CA HIS A 87 -16.86 -3.75 11.95
C HIS A 87 -17.36 -2.39 11.45
N SER A 88 -17.61 -2.20 10.14
CA SER A 88 -18.03 -0.89 9.64
C SER A 88 -19.29 -0.40 10.34
N LYS A 89 -20.33 -1.22 10.39
CA LYS A 89 -21.61 -0.88 11.04
C LYS A 89 -21.46 -0.64 12.55
N ILE A 90 -20.60 -1.41 13.22
CA ILE A 90 -20.36 -1.24 14.67
C ILE A 90 -19.70 0.13 14.91
N PHE A 91 -18.66 0.44 14.14
CA PHE A 91 -17.96 1.71 14.28
C PHE A 91 -18.85 2.90 13.87
N ASP A 92 -19.65 2.77 12.82
CA ASP A 92 -20.63 3.78 12.43
C ASP A 92 -21.66 4.03 13.55
N SER A 93 -22.12 2.99 14.21
CA SER A 93 -23.14 3.09 15.28
C SER A 93 -22.64 3.84 16.53
N ILE A 94 -21.34 3.88 16.76
CA ILE A 94 -20.72 4.64 17.86
C ILE A 94 -20.17 6.00 17.41
N GLY A 95 -20.40 6.40 16.15
CA GLY A 95 -19.97 7.68 15.62
C GLY A 95 -18.47 7.77 15.28
N LEU A 96 -17.77 6.64 15.16
CA LEU A 96 -16.34 6.57 14.81
C LEU A 96 -16.16 5.74 13.54
N SER A 97 -16.56 6.27 12.40
CA SER A 97 -16.55 5.54 11.13
C SER A 97 -15.15 5.10 10.71
N ILE A 98 -15.06 3.93 10.08
CA ILE A 98 -13.81 3.48 9.44
C ILE A 98 -13.63 4.26 8.13
N TYR A 99 -12.43 4.82 7.92
CA TYR A 99 -12.08 5.66 6.79
C TYR A 99 -10.87 5.07 6.05
N GLN A 100 -11.07 4.66 4.79
CA GLN A 100 -10.04 4.03 3.95
C GLN A 100 -9.68 4.94 2.75
N PRO A 101 -8.97 6.06 2.97
CA PRO A 101 -8.79 7.11 1.98
C PRO A 101 -8.02 6.69 0.72
N VAL A 102 -7.23 5.64 0.81
CA VAL A 102 -6.37 5.18 -0.29
C VAL A 102 -6.67 3.76 -0.74
N ALA A 103 -7.82 3.20 -0.36
CA ALA A 103 -8.20 1.84 -0.73
C ALA A 103 -8.33 1.65 -2.25
N GLY A 104 -8.73 2.69 -2.98
CA GLY A 104 -8.77 2.70 -4.44
C GLY A 104 -7.46 3.12 -5.11
N CYS A 105 -6.44 3.48 -4.34
CA CYS A 105 -5.15 3.91 -4.87
C CYS A 105 -4.12 2.79 -4.72
N SER A 106 -3.49 2.39 -5.83
CA SER A 106 -2.38 1.44 -5.82
C SER A 106 -1.15 1.99 -5.09
N GLU A 107 -0.16 1.15 -4.82
CA GLU A 107 1.16 1.62 -4.37
C GLU A 107 1.82 2.54 -5.40
N VAL A 108 1.49 2.40 -6.68
CA VAL A 108 1.97 3.28 -7.77
C VAL A 108 1.46 4.70 -7.55
N ILE A 109 0.15 4.88 -7.45
CA ILE A 109 -0.48 6.19 -7.20
C ILE A 109 0.03 6.79 -5.89
N ASN A 110 0.05 6.01 -4.81
CA ASN A 110 0.52 6.49 -3.52
C ASN A 110 1.98 6.94 -3.56
N SER A 111 2.83 6.26 -4.34
CA SER A 111 4.23 6.65 -4.53
C SER A 111 4.35 7.94 -5.34
N SER A 112 3.56 8.10 -6.39
CA SER A 112 3.50 9.32 -7.21
C SER A 112 3.02 10.54 -6.39
N ILE A 113 2.00 10.36 -5.54
CA ILE A 113 1.54 11.41 -4.62
C ILE A 113 2.67 11.83 -3.66
N VAL A 114 3.39 10.87 -3.09
CA VAL A 114 4.52 11.13 -2.19
C VAL A 114 5.63 11.90 -2.90
N GLU A 115 5.97 11.51 -4.12
CA GLU A 115 6.99 12.14 -4.96
C GLU A 115 6.59 13.57 -5.35
N ALA A 116 5.39 13.75 -5.88
CA ALA A 116 4.86 15.06 -6.27
C ALA A 116 4.80 16.07 -5.12
N ASN A 117 4.69 15.59 -3.88
CA ASN A 117 4.73 16.41 -2.68
C ASN A 117 6.14 16.55 -2.06
N GLY A 118 7.19 16.08 -2.71
CA GLY A 118 8.57 16.18 -2.23
C GLY A 118 8.85 15.37 -0.95
N MET A 119 8.05 14.33 -0.67
CA MET A 119 8.11 13.57 0.58
C MET A 119 8.84 12.22 0.44
N THR A 120 9.42 11.91 -0.71
CA THR A 120 10.09 10.63 -0.97
C THR A 120 11.15 10.29 0.07
N GLY A 121 11.95 11.26 0.50
CA GLY A 121 12.96 11.09 1.56
C GLY A 121 12.38 10.82 2.96
N LEU A 122 11.10 11.10 3.18
CA LEU A 122 10.40 10.90 4.45
C LEU A 122 9.58 9.61 4.46
N ALA A 123 9.03 9.22 3.32
CA ALA A 123 8.17 8.04 3.14
C ALA A 123 8.99 6.75 3.00
N GLN A 124 9.73 6.40 4.04
CA GLN A 124 10.60 5.24 4.03
C GLN A 124 9.93 4.03 4.65
N SER A 125 9.93 2.91 3.92
CA SER A 125 9.44 1.62 4.43
C SER A 125 10.53 0.56 4.57
N CYS A 126 11.79 0.93 4.39
CA CYS A 126 12.92 0.02 4.54
C CYS A 126 13.08 -0.40 6.01
N LEU A 127 12.79 -1.67 6.33
CA LEU A 127 12.96 -2.22 7.69
C LEU A 127 14.43 -2.45 8.07
N ARG A 128 15.35 -2.30 7.11
CA ARG A 128 16.79 -2.50 7.28
C ARG A 128 17.57 -1.21 7.23
N SER A 129 16.87 -0.08 7.29
CA SER A 129 17.54 1.21 7.37
C SER A 129 18.42 1.27 8.62
N LYS A 130 19.67 1.74 8.44
CA LYS A 130 20.58 2.01 9.55
C LYS A 130 20.08 3.19 10.40
N LYS A 131 20.64 3.38 11.58
CA LYS A 131 20.45 4.60 12.38
C LYS A 131 20.67 5.82 11.48
N GLY A 132 19.67 6.68 11.36
CA GLY A 132 19.74 7.84 10.47
C GLY A 132 18.69 7.83 9.35
N GLY A 133 18.03 6.68 9.09
CA GLY A 133 16.90 6.61 8.19
C GLY A 133 17.26 6.51 6.69
N GLU A 134 18.50 6.16 6.36
CA GLU A 134 18.88 5.88 4.97
C GLU A 134 18.33 4.52 4.53
N VAL A 135 17.73 4.49 3.35
CA VAL A 135 17.26 3.25 2.72
C VAL A 135 18.45 2.35 2.38
N CYS A 136 18.29 1.03 2.52
CA CYS A 136 19.39 0.11 2.23
C CYS A 136 19.65 -0.07 0.72
N GLY A 137 18.72 0.30 -0.16
CA GLY A 137 18.80 0.22 -1.62
C GLY A 137 18.80 -1.19 -2.22
N ARG A 138 18.88 -2.25 -1.39
CA ARG A 138 19.11 -3.63 -1.84
C ARG A 138 18.09 -4.66 -1.38
N CYS A 139 17.09 -4.27 -0.57
CA CYS A 139 16.03 -5.19 -0.17
C CYS A 139 14.85 -5.11 -1.14
N TRP A 140 14.00 -6.15 -1.13
CA TRP A 140 12.81 -6.22 -1.98
C TRP A 140 11.84 -5.02 -1.82
N LYS A 141 11.76 -4.41 -0.64
CA LYS A 141 10.96 -3.20 -0.43
C LYS A 141 11.56 -1.98 -1.12
N CYS A 142 12.90 -1.87 -1.12
CA CYS A 142 13.58 -0.80 -1.86
C CYS A 142 13.45 -1.03 -3.37
N PHE A 143 13.59 -2.27 -3.83
CA PHE A 143 13.36 -2.65 -5.22
C PHE A 143 11.99 -2.17 -5.69
N ARG A 144 10.92 -2.65 -5.07
CA ARG A 144 9.55 -2.26 -5.45
C ARG A 144 9.35 -0.75 -5.45
N LYS A 145 9.70 -0.08 -4.34
CA LYS A 145 9.48 1.37 -4.23
C LYS A 145 10.26 2.20 -5.25
N ASN A 146 11.48 1.85 -5.51
CA ASN A 146 12.27 2.55 -6.51
C ASN A 146 11.72 2.33 -7.92
N SER A 147 11.34 1.08 -8.24
CA SER A 147 10.82 0.73 -9.56
C SER A 147 9.46 1.38 -9.84
N LEU A 148 8.58 1.50 -8.82
CA LEU A 148 7.27 2.14 -8.97
C LEU A 148 7.35 3.60 -9.44
N ILE A 149 8.40 4.31 -9.05
CA ILE A 149 8.62 5.71 -9.42
C ILE A 149 9.76 5.88 -10.45
N GLY A 150 10.12 4.81 -11.16
CA GLY A 150 11.15 4.84 -12.20
C GLY A 150 12.57 5.08 -11.70
N HIS A 151 12.83 4.97 -10.40
CA HIS A 151 14.17 5.14 -9.86
C HIS A 151 15.00 3.85 -10.04
N PRO A 152 16.29 3.97 -10.31
CA PRO A 152 17.16 2.81 -10.51
C PRO A 152 17.26 1.98 -9.22
N PHE A 153 17.35 0.68 -9.40
CA PHE A 153 17.67 -0.27 -8.33
C PHE A 153 18.86 -1.13 -8.77
N LYS A 154 19.47 -1.78 -7.81
CA LYS A 154 20.54 -2.74 -8.07
C LYS A 154 20.06 -4.14 -7.73
N LEU A 155 20.06 -5.04 -8.70
CA LEU A 155 19.76 -6.44 -8.49
C LEU A 155 20.69 -7.02 -7.43
N SER A 156 20.13 -7.70 -6.44
CA SER A 156 20.86 -8.33 -5.35
C SER A 156 20.29 -9.71 -5.06
N GLY A 157 21.08 -10.59 -4.45
CA GLY A 157 20.63 -11.93 -4.07
C GLY A 157 19.38 -11.94 -3.17
N GLU A 158 19.10 -10.86 -2.44
CA GLU A 158 17.85 -10.74 -1.70
C GLU A 158 16.65 -10.47 -2.61
N ILE A 159 16.81 -9.65 -3.64
CA ILE A 159 15.78 -9.42 -4.66
C ILE A 159 15.56 -10.71 -5.44
N GLU A 160 16.62 -11.40 -5.85
CA GLU A 160 16.52 -12.69 -6.53
C GLU A 160 15.79 -13.74 -5.69
N THR A 161 16.10 -13.83 -4.38
CA THR A 161 15.38 -14.70 -3.45
C THR A 161 13.91 -14.32 -3.32
N PHE A 162 13.60 -13.03 -3.40
CA PHE A 162 12.22 -12.54 -3.35
C PHE A 162 11.46 -12.91 -4.63
N LEU A 163 12.06 -12.71 -5.80
CA LEU A 163 11.45 -13.01 -7.10
C LEU A 163 11.29 -14.51 -7.34
N GLY A 164 12.15 -15.33 -6.78
CA GLY A 164 12.06 -16.80 -6.89
C GLY A 164 11.06 -17.45 -5.92
N LYS A 165 10.36 -16.67 -5.08
CA LYS A 165 9.34 -17.23 -4.17
C LYS A 165 8.04 -17.49 -4.91
N LYS A 166 7.44 -18.63 -4.57
CA LYS A 166 6.08 -18.99 -4.99
C LYS A 166 5.16 -19.03 -3.75
N PRO A 167 3.99 -18.39 -3.79
CA PRO A 167 3.56 -17.39 -4.78
C PRO A 167 4.41 -16.12 -4.74
N LEU A 168 4.44 -15.39 -5.87
CA LEU A 168 5.17 -14.12 -6.00
C LEU A 168 4.59 -13.10 -5.02
N LYS A 169 5.39 -12.65 -4.06
CA LYS A 169 4.91 -11.72 -3.04
C LYS A 169 4.55 -10.37 -3.62
N GLN A 170 3.37 -9.87 -3.24
CA GLN A 170 2.85 -8.60 -3.74
C GLN A 170 2.81 -8.60 -5.28
N GLY A 171 2.22 -9.67 -5.85
CA GLY A 171 2.32 -10.02 -7.26
C GLY A 171 2.12 -8.86 -8.22
N ILE A 172 0.92 -8.24 -8.26
CA ILE A 172 0.62 -7.15 -9.20
C ILE A 172 1.60 -5.98 -9.12
N SER A 173 1.93 -5.49 -7.91
CA SER A 173 2.90 -4.38 -7.76
C SER A 173 4.32 -4.79 -8.15
N THR A 174 4.67 -6.08 -7.98
CA THR A 174 5.98 -6.60 -8.39
C THR A 174 6.05 -6.71 -9.90
N LEU A 175 5.01 -7.22 -10.56
CA LEU A 175 4.93 -7.32 -12.01
C LEU A 175 4.93 -5.93 -12.65
N TYR A 176 4.12 -4.99 -12.14
CA TYR A 176 4.19 -3.59 -12.57
C TYR A 176 5.61 -3.03 -12.46
N SER A 177 6.29 -3.22 -11.32
CA SER A 177 7.65 -2.74 -11.12
C SER A 177 8.64 -3.30 -12.15
N ILE A 178 8.47 -4.57 -12.54
CA ILE A 178 9.32 -5.22 -13.54
C ILE A 178 8.97 -4.72 -14.93
N SER A 179 7.69 -4.56 -15.28
CA SER A 179 7.27 -4.04 -16.59
C SER A 179 7.84 -2.65 -16.84
N ARG A 180 7.86 -1.79 -15.84
CA ARG A 180 8.45 -0.44 -15.94
C ARG A 180 9.98 -0.45 -15.91
N ALA A 181 10.61 -1.43 -15.26
CA ALA A 181 12.05 -1.63 -15.27
C ALA A 181 12.55 -2.37 -16.54
N GLY A 182 11.66 -2.96 -17.32
CA GLY A 182 11.97 -3.84 -18.45
C GLY A 182 12.81 -3.23 -19.58
N VAL A 183 12.89 -1.90 -19.64
CA VAL A 183 13.81 -1.17 -20.55
C VAL A 183 15.20 -0.95 -19.93
N SER A 184 15.42 -1.30 -18.68
CA SER A 184 16.72 -1.25 -18.01
C SER A 184 17.44 -2.58 -18.13
N VAL A 185 18.77 -2.57 -18.08
CA VAL A 185 19.60 -3.80 -18.11
C VAL A 185 19.16 -4.78 -17.01
N ASP A 186 18.89 -4.28 -15.82
CA ASP A 186 18.48 -5.12 -14.69
C ASP A 186 17.07 -5.72 -14.89
N GLY A 187 16.15 -4.99 -15.54
CA GLY A 187 14.81 -5.49 -15.89
C GLY A 187 14.87 -6.64 -16.91
N THR A 188 15.65 -6.50 -17.95
CA THR A 188 15.88 -7.55 -18.96
C THR A 188 16.41 -8.82 -18.30
N VAL A 189 17.40 -8.70 -17.42
CA VAL A 189 17.98 -9.85 -16.70
C VAL A 189 16.93 -10.55 -15.82
N ILE A 190 15.99 -9.81 -15.20
CA ILE A 190 14.92 -10.41 -14.41
C ILE A 190 14.00 -11.23 -15.30
N VAL A 191 13.54 -10.68 -16.40
CA VAL A 191 12.62 -11.34 -17.34
C VAL A 191 13.25 -12.62 -17.90
N GLU A 192 14.49 -12.55 -18.37
CA GLU A 192 15.23 -13.72 -18.87
C GLU A 192 15.41 -14.83 -17.82
N LYS A 193 15.64 -14.45 -16.57
CA LYS A 193 15.89 -15.40 -15.47
C LYS A 193 14.64 -16.07 -14.93
N TYR A 194 13.47 -15.43 -15.06
CA TYR A 194 12.21 -15.90 -14.51
C TYR A 194 11.12 -16.01 -15.59
N PRO A 195 11.07 -17.12 -16.37
CA PRO A 195 10.10 -17.28 -17.46
C PRO A 195 8.63 -17.14 -17.05
N THR A 196 8.28 -17.53 -15.83
CA THR A 196 6.92 -17.34 -15.28
C THR A 196 6.56 -15.86 -15.18
N ILE A 197 7.52 -15.02 -14.76
CA ILE A 197 7.31 -13.57 -14.71
C ILE A 197 7.16 -13.01 -16.13
N GLN A 198 7.95 -13.51 -17.08
CA GLN A 198 7.82 -13.11 -18.49
C GLN A 198 6.42 -13.39 -19.02
N ALA A 199 5.91 -14.61 -18.84
CA ALA A 199 4.57 -14.99 -19.30
C ALA A 199 3.49 -14.07 -18.72
N LEU A 200 3.53 -13.78 -17.41
CA LEU A 200 2.58 -12.88 -16.75
C LEU A 200 2.65 -11.43 -17.27
N LEU A 201 3.81 -10.99 -17.75
CA LEU A 201 3.98 -9.66 -18.33
C LEU A 201 3.58 -9.60 -19.82
N GLU A 202 3.50 -10.73 -20.52
CA GLU A 202 2.96 -10.81 -21.87
C GLU A 202 1.43 -10.70 -21.89
N ASP A 203 0.77 -11.13 -20.80
CA ASP A 203 -0.68 -11.09 -20.67
C ASP A 203 -1.21 -9.70 -20.23
N ASP A 204 -0.46 -8.97 -19.38
CA ASP A 204 -0.85 -7.64 -18.87
C ASP A 204 0.39 -6.80 -18.56
N ASP A 205 0.33 -5.51 -18.91
CA ASP A 205 1.35 -4.52 -18.54
C ASP A 205 1.11 -3.88 -17.16
N TYR A 206 -0.03 -4.19 -16.53
CA TYR A 206 -0.48 -3.64 -15.25
C TYR A 206 -0.62 -2.11 -15.22
N GLY A 207 -0.81 -1.47 -16.38
CA GLY A 207 -0.93 -0.02 -16.51
C GLY A 207 -2.16 0.55 -15.80
N TRP A 208 -3.20 -0.26 -15.58
CA TRP A 208 -4.38 0.10 -14.80
C TRP A 208 -4.06 0.48 -13.34
N LEU A 209 -2.92 0.04 -12.79
CA LEU A 209 -2.45 0.45 -11.46
C LEU A 209 -2.09 1.94 -11.35
N GLU A 210 -1.98 2.65 -12.48
CA GLU A 210 -1.78 4.10 -12.51
C GLU A 210 -3.09 4.89 -12.36
N ARG A 211 -4.24 4.20 -12.33
CA ARG A 211 -5.57 4.78 -12.19
C ARG A 211 -6.22 4.36 -10.88
N HIS A 212 -7.05 5.24 -10.32
CA HIS A 212 -7.73 4.92 -9.06
C HIS A 212 -9.06 4.20 -9.29
N ASN A 213 -9.37 3.24 -8.42
CA ASN A 213 -10.67 2.55 -8.41
C ASN A 213 -11.70 3.41 -7.63
N ALA A 214 -12.67 3.98 -8.35
CA ALA A 214 -13.71 4.81 -7.75
C ALA A 214 -14.69 4.05 -6.86
N MET A 215 -14.86 2.74 -7.04
CA MET A 215 -15.71 1.92 -6.16
C MET A 215 -15.23 1.96 -4.70
N ALA A 216 -13.94 2.19 -4.47
CA ALA A 216 -13.38 2.34 -3.14
C ALA A 216 -13.93 3.54 -2.35
N MET A 217 -14.62 4.46 -2.99
CA MET A 217 -15.30 5.56 -2.30
C MET A 217 -16.40 5.07 -1.35
N GLU A 218 -16.92 3.87 -1.54
CA GLU A 218 -17.86 3.24 -0.60
C GLU A 218 -17.23 2.90 0.75
N LEU A 219 -15.92 2.72 0.79
CA LEU A 219 -15.14 2.48 2.01
C LEU A 219 -14.80 3.78 2.77
N ILE A 220 -15.37 4.91 2.33
CA ILE A 220 -15.15 6.23 2.88
C ILE A 220 -16.47 6.78 3.43
N PRO A 221 -16.51 7.30 4.66
CA PRO A 221 -17.69 7.96 5.18
C PRO A 221 -18.19 9.06 4.22
N GLU A 222 -19.48 9.11 3.95
CA GLU A 222 -20.11 9.95 2.91
C GLU A 222 -19.62 11.41 2.94
N LYS A 223 -19.53 11.98 4.13
CA LYS A 223 -19.07 13.37 4.33
C LYS A 223 -17.64 13.66 3.85
N TYR A 224 -16.82 12.62 3.63
CA TYR A 224 -15.43 12.76 3.17
C TYR A 224 -15.22 12.32 1.72
N ARG A 225 -16.18 11.66 1.08
CA ARG A 225 -16.04 11.06 -0.26
C ARG A 225 -15.62 12.09 -1.30
N MET A 226 -16.39 13.16 -1.45
CA MET A 226 -16.10 14.20 -2.46
C MET A 226 -14.74 14.86 -2.26
N TYR A 227 -14.40 15.18 -1.00
CA TYR A 227 -13.09 15.74 -0.70
C TYR A 227 -11.97 14.77 -1.07
N THR A 228 -12.10 13.51 -0.69
CA THR A 228 -11.08 12.48 -0.94
C THR A 228 -10.93 12.23 -2.45
N LEU A 229 -12.04 12.08 -3.16
CA LEU A 229 -12.03 11.89 -4.61
C LEU A 229 -11.36 13.06 -5.32
N THR A 230 -11.72 14.29 -4.98
CA THR A 230 -11.10 15.49 -5.56
C THR A 230 -9.58 15.50 -5.34
N ARG A 231 -9.13 15.12 -4.13
CA ARG A 231 -7.69 15.08 -3.84
C ARG A 231 -6.96 13.96 -4.58
N ILE A 232 -7.58 12.82 -4.80
CA ILE A 232 -7.00 11.72 -5.57
C ILE A 232 -6.92 12.10 -7.04
N SER A 233 -7.97 12.70 -7.59
CA SER A 233 -8.05 13.09 -9.00
C SER A 233 -7.03 14.16 -9.43
N GLU A 234 -6.39 14.83 -8.46
CA GLU A 234 -5.23 15.71 -8.75
C GLU A 234 -3.98 14.92 -9.21
N TYR A 235 -3.93 13.62 -8.93
CA TYR A 235 -2.75 12.79 -9.14
C TYR A 235 -2.98 11.59 -10.05
N ALA A 236 -4.20 11.10 -10.15
CA ALA A 236 -4.54 9.91 -10.92
C ALA A 236 -5.94 10.05 -11.53
N SER A 237 -6.11 9.63 -12.77
CA SER A 237 -7.42 9.45 -13.40
C SER A 237 -8.16 8.25 -12.81
N GLU A 238 -9.46 8.21 -13.03
CA GLU A 238 -10.30 7.07 -12.67
C GLU A 238 -10.07 5.89 -13.63
N MET A 239 -10.16 4.66 -13.11
CA MET A 239 -10.22 3.45 -13.92
C MET A 239 -11.43 3.46 -14.84
N ASN A 240 -11.22 3.11 -16.11
CA ASN A 240 -12.32 2.86 -17.03
C ASN A 240 -12.87 1.42 -16.84
N SER A 241 -13.90 1.05 -17.60
CA SER A 241 -14.54 -0.27 -17.48
C SER A 241 -13.59 -1.43 -17.78
N GLU A 242 -12.66 -1.25 -18.73
CA GLU A 242 -11.66 -2.25 -19.10
C GLU A 242 -10.63 -2.45 -17.96
N ASP A 243 -10.16 -1.36 -17.36
CA ASP A 243 -9.28 -1.42 -16.19
C ASP A 243 -9.91 -2.16 -15.01
N VAL A 244 -11.21 -1.90 -14.77
CA VAL A 244 -11.96 -2.57 -13.69
C VAL A 244 -12.09 -4.05 -14.00
N GLU A 245 -12.42 -4.43 -15.24
CA GLU A 245 -12.51 -5.83 -15.67
C GLU A 245 -11.17 -6.55 -15.51
N MET A 246 -10.07 -5.94 -15.93
CA MET A 246 -8.72 -6.48 -15.73
C MET A 246 -8.38 -6.65 -14.24
N MET A 247 -8.69 -5.65 -13.42
CA MET A 247 -8.50 -5.73 -11.98
C MET A 247 -9.29 -6.89 -11.36
N GLU A 248 -10.57 -7.02 -11.69
CA GLU A 248 -11.48 -8.03 -11.12
C GLU A 248 -11.16 -9.45 -11.61
N SER A 249 -10.69 -9.59 -12.84
CA SER A 249 -10.29 -10.89 -13.41
C SER A 249 -8.91 -11.34 -12.96
N THR A 250 -8.11 -10.49 -12.34
CA THR A 250 -6.75 -10.83 -11.93
C THR A 250 -6.71 -11.97 -10.92
N ASP A 251 -6.13 -13.08 -11.31
CA ASP A 251 -5.82 -14.24 -10.47
C ASP A 251 -4.46 -14.82 -10.84
N LEU A 252 -3.44 -14.49 -10.06
CA LEU A 252 -2.06 -14.94 -10.29
C LEU A 252 -1.75 -16.30 -9.62
N TYR A 253 -2.72 -16.91 -8.91
CA TYR A 253 -2.49 -18.17 -8.21
C TYR A 253 -2.19 -19.35 -9.14
N PRO A 254 -2.96 -19.55 -10.23
CA PRO A 254 -2.72 -20.66 -11.14
C PRO A 254 -1.36 -20.64 -11.82
N GLU A 255 -0.83 -19.43 -12.04
CA GLU A 255 0.46 -19.23 -12.74
C GLU A 255 1.67 -19.31 -11.81
N ILE A 256 1.43 -19.27 -10.49
CA ILE A 256 2.48 -19.11 -9.47
C ILE A 256 2.63 -20.36 -8.59
N GLU A 257 1.67 -21.28 -8.65
CA GLU A 257 1.77 -22.60 -8.00
C GLU A 257 2.65 -23.56 -8.80
#